data_4c1eeef9a0942d990f53a8151b1f14f1
#
_entry.id   4c1eeef9a0942d990f53a8151b1f14f1
#
_cell.length_a   1.000
_cell.length_b   1.000
_cell.length_c   1.000
_cell.angle_alpha   90.00
_cell.angle_beta   90.00
_cell.angle_gamma   90.00
#
_symmetry.space_group_name_H-M   'P 1'
#
loop_
_entity.id
_entity.type
_entity.pdbx_description
1 polymer ?
#
loop_
_entity_poly.entity_id
_entity_poly.type
_entity_poly.pdbx_seq_one_letter_code
_entity_poly.pdbx_strand_id
1 'polypeptide(L)'
;MTTTQAPATAPSPSRWVQLLLGMIAMMAISSPQYVWALFTGPLTEKLRVSLAEIQVTFSLLIVLQTFFSPAQGYLIDRFGPRMLLSVGAILTGLSWVLAAHVETLMGLYLTYGLFGGLGTGIIYIGVVGMMVQWFPDKRGLATGLVAAGYGFGAILTTLPISTSLKTNGLSSTLVTFGIILGAVGVLAALFMRRPDKTVTHVAVDAEERGLMQASRNYTPREMLRNPIFWLLFVMMTMMSTSGLMVISQMGAFAKDFGVKDALVFGVAALPLALTIDRITNGATRPFFGWVSDRIGRENTMAIAFGLEGIAMTIWLAYAHNPLAFVLLSGVVFFGWGEIFSLFPSTLTDTFGTKNATTNYGFLYMAQGVGSVLGGPIAALLYQATLSWHVVFGVAITMDITTALLAIFVLKRMRASHLERNAKAATLATA
;
A
#
# COMPACT_ATOMS: atom_id res chain seq x y z
N MET A 1 49.87 28.80 13.01
CA MET A 1 48.86 27.78 13.22
C MET A 1 47.73 28.03 12.22
N THR A 2 47.77 27.36 11.08
CA THR A 2 46.77 27.47 10.00
C THR A 2 45.62 26.50 10.37
N THR A 3 44.51 27.04 10.77
CA THR A 3 43.27 26.30 10.95
C THR A 3 42.75 25.83 9.60
N THR A 4 42.96 24.57 9.29
CA THR A 4 42.34 23.90 8.15
C THR A 4 40.85 23.85 8.37
N GLN A 5 40.07 24.74 7.75
CA GLN A 5 38.62 24.64 7.68
C GLN A 5 38.27 23.32 6.98
N ALA A 6 37.53 22.45 7.70
CA ALA A 6 36.93 21.27 7.09
C ALA A 6 36.06 21.72 5.89
N PRO A 7 36.05 21.00 4.77
CA PRO A 7 35.25 21.36 3.62
C PRO A 7 33.77 21.40 4.05
N ALA A 8 33.09 22.50 3.69
CA ALA A 8 31.66 22.69 3.93
C ALA A 8 30.90 21.49 3.33
N THR A 9 30.34 20.68 4.20
CA THR A 9 29.47 19.57 3.79
C THR A 9 28.28 20.16 3.02
N ALA A 10 28.04 19.68 1.80
CA ALA A 10 26.88 20.09 1.03
C ALA A 10 25.61 19.96 1.88
N PRO A 11 24.68 20.95 1.85
CA PRO A 11 23.50 20.92 2.67
C PRO A 11 22.74 19.61 2.43
N SER A 12 22.40 18.91 3.51
CA SER A 12 21.62 17.68 3.43
C SER A 12 20.24 18.01 2.82
N PRO A 13 19.76 17.22 1.85
CA PRO A 13 18.45 17.49 1.25
C PRO A 13 17.37 17.45 2.32
N SER A 14 16.46 18.44 2.29
CA SER A 14 15.33 18.49 3.22
C SER A 14 14.54 17.16 3.17
N ARG A 15 14.21 16.57 4.32
CA ARG A 15 13.40 15.34 4.41
C ARG A 15 12.06 15.47 3.66
N TRP A 16 11.50 16.66 3.59
CA TRP A 16 10.26 16.94 2.86
C TRP A 16 10.45 16.84 1.33
N VAL A 17 11.64 17.17 0.82
CA VAL A 17 11.97 16.94 -0.59
C VAL A 17 12.03 15.43 -0.88
N GLN A 18 12.60 14.64 0.03
CA GLN A 18 12.61 13.18 -0.12
C GLN A 18 11.20 12.58 -0.07
N LEU A 19 10.32 13.13 0.76
CA LEU A 19 8.90 12.76 0.79
C LEU A 19 8.22 13.08 -0.55
N LEU A 20 8.40 14.28 -1.09
CA LEU A 20 7.82 14.69 -2.36
C LEU A 20 8.31 13.79 -3.52
N LEU A 21 9.61 13.49 -3.56
CA LEU A 21 10.18 12.55 -4.54
C LEU A 21 9.59 11.16 -4.39
N GLY A 22 9.41 10.69 -3.15
CA GLY A 22 8.72 9.42 -2.86
C GLY A 22 7.29 9.42 -3.34
N MET A 23 6.52 10.50 -3.10
CA MET A 23 5.16 10.63 -3.63
C MET A 23 5.13 10.58 -5.16
N ILE A 24 6.01 11.32 -5.84
CA ILE A 24 6.10 11.33 -7.31
C ILE A 24 6.43 9.92 -7.83
N ALA A 25 7.39 9.22 -7.21
CA ALA A 25 7.74 7.85 -7.60
C ALA A 25 6.54 6.90 -7.42
N MET A 26 5.80 7.01 -6.32
CA MET A 26 4.59 6.22 -6.07
C MET A 26 3.47 6.53 -7.08
N MET A 27 3.29 7.80 -7.43
CA MET A 27 2.32 8.21 -8.47
C MET A 27 2.69 7.62 -9.84
N ALA A 28 3.97 7.58 -10.18
CA ALA A 28 4.44 7.05 -11.46
C ALA A 28 4.18 5.55 -11.65
N ILE A 29 4.14 4.78 -10.55
CA ILE A 29 3.95 3.32 -10.61
C ILE A 29 2.52 2.85 -10.34
N SER A 30 1.58 3.74 -10.12
CA SER A 30 0.20 3.37 -9.75
C SER A 30 -0.62 2.87 -10.93
N SER A 31 -0.36 3.40 -12.13
CA SER A 31 -1.15 3.14 -13.32
C SER A 31 -1.21 1.66 -13.73
N PRO A 32 -0.13 0.86 -13.69
CA PRO A 32 -0.20 -0.55 -14.04
C PRO A 32 -1.27 -1.35 -13.28
N GLN A 33 -1.52 -1.00 -12.04
CA GLN A 33 -2.56 -1.66 -11.24
C GLN A 33 -3.94 -1.03 -11.45
N TYR A 34 -4.04 0.30 -11.37
CA TYR A 34 -5.34 0.96 -11.27
C TYR A 34 -6.03 1.22 -12.61
N VAL A 35 -5.27 1.34 -13.71
CA VAL A 35 -5.87 1.52 -15.05
C VAL A 35 -5.94 0.23 -15.85
N TRP A 36 -5.54 -0.90 -15.28
CA TRP A 36 -5.57 -2.21 -15.94
C TRP A 36 -6.90 -2.50 -16.64
N ALA A 37 -8.02 -2.19 -15.99
CA ALA A 37 -9.36 -2.42 -16.52
C ALA A 37 -9.61 -1.74 -17.88
N LEU A 38 -8.91 -0.63 -18.19
CA LEU A 38 -9.04 0.04 -19.49
C LEU A 38 -8.42 -0.76 -20.63
N PHE A 39 -7.43 -1.60 -20.33
CA PHE A 39 -6.68 -2.38 -21.31
C PHE A 39 -7.24 -3.78 -21.54
N THR A 40 -8.07 -4.29 -20.63
CA THR A 40 -8.58 -5.68 -20.69
C THR A 40 -9.34 -5.96 -21.99
N GLY A 41 -10.28 -5.11 -22.38
CA GLY A 41 -11.03 -5.26 -23.63
C GLY A 41 -10.13 -5.25 -24.87
N PRO A 42 -9.36 -4.18 -25.11
CA PRO A 42 -8.42 -4.10 -26.23
C PRO A 42 -7.39 -5.23 -26.29
N LEU A 43 -6.90 -5.71 -25.14
CA LEU A 43 -5.96 -6.84 -25.07
C LEU A 43 -6.64 -8.18 -25.41
N THR A 44 -7.86 -8.40 -24.92
CA THR A 44 -8.66 -9.59 -25.23
C THR A 44 -8.91 -9.68 -26.74
N GLU A 45 -9.27 -8.57 -27.36
CA GLU A 45 -9.48 -8.49 -28.81
C GLU A 45 -8.18 -8.71 -29.59
N LYS A 46 -7.09 -8.02 -29.20
CA LYS A 46 -5.79 -8.13 -29.87
C LYS A 46 -5.21 -9.54 -29.81
N LEU A 47 -5.25 -10.19 -28.64
CA LEU A 47 -4.64 -11.51 -28.43
C LEU A 47 -5.59 -12.68 -28.73
N ARG A 48 -6.88 -12.41 -28.96
CA ARG A 48 -7.94 -13.39 -29.20
C ARG A 48 -8.05 -14.46 -28.12
N VAL A 49 -7.95 -14.04 -26.87
CA VAL A 49 -8.02 -14.89 -25.67
C VAL A 49 -9.17 -14.47 -24.78
N SER A 50 -9.56 -15.31 -23.83
CA SER A 50 -10.64 -15.01 -22.89
C SER A 50 -10.23 -13.93 -21.88
N LEU A 51 -11.22 -13.23 -21.30
CA LEU A 51 -10.98 -12.27 -20.22
C LEU A 51 -10.32 -12.94 -19.01
N ALA A 52 -10.66 -14.19 -18.70
CA ALA A 52 -10.07 -14.93 -17.59
C ALA A 52 -8.55 -15.12 -17.77
N GLU A 53 -8.10 -15.45 -18.99
CA GLU A 53 -6.68 -15.58 -19.31
C GLU A 53 -5.95 -14.24 -19.21
N ILE A 54 -6.56 -13.15 -19.65
CA ILE A 54 -6.00 -11.79 -19.51
C ILE A 54 -5.87 -11.41 -18.04
N GLN A 55 -6.82 -11.76 -17.17
CA GLN A 55 -6.80 -11.44 -15.74
C GLN A 55 -5.66 -12.14 -14.99
N VAL A 56 -5.13 -13.25 -15.48
CA VAL A 56 -3.92 -13.88 -14.94
C VAL A 56 -2.73 -12.92 -14.96
N THR A 57 -2.62 -12.05 -15.97
CA THR A 57 -1.58 -11.01 -16.05
C THR A 57 -1.62 -10.08 -14.82
N PHE A 58 -2.81 -9.63 -14.46
CA PHE A 58 -3.01 -8.77 -13.30
C PHE A 58 -2.68 -9.50 -11.99
N SER A 59 -3.10 -10.75 -11.88
CA SER A 59 -2.78 -11.59 -10.72
C SER A 59 -1.27 -11.78 -10.58
N LEU A 60 -0.56 -12.03 -11.67
CA LEU A 60 0.91 -12.12 -11.70
C LEU A 60 1.55 -10.81 -11.23
N LEU A 61 1.08 -9.66 -11.71
CA LEU A 61 1.57 -8.36 -11.27
C LEU A 61 1.48 -8.22 -9.75
N ILE A 62 0.32 -8.47 -9.15
CA ILE A 62 0.10 -8.33 -7.71
C ILE A 62 0.91 -9.35 -6.90
N VAL A 63 0.96 -10.60 -7.33
CA VAL A 63 1.74 -11.66 -6.67
C VAL A 63 3.22 -11.30 -6.66
N LEU A 64 3.78 -10.89 -7.80
CA LEU A 64 5.18 -10.53 -7.91
C LEU A 64 5.52 -9.25 -7.15
N GLN A 65 4.62 -8.28 -7.14
CA GLN A 65 4.75 -7.06 -6.35
C GLN A 65 4.83 -7.34 -4.85
N THR A 66 4.06 -8.32 -4.35
CA THR A 66 3.92 -8.58 -2.90
C THR A 66 4.86 -9.68 -2.41
N PHE A 67 4.90 -10.84 -3.05
CA PHE A 67 5.68 -11.98 -2.55
C PHE A 67 7.19 -11.86 -2.78
N PHE A 68 7.63 -11.06 -3.77
CA PHE A 68 9.05 -10.75 -3.96
C PHE A 68 9.56 -9.58 -3.11
N SER A 69 8.68 -8.90 -2.38
CA SER A 69 9.01 -7.75 -1.55
C SER A 69 10.16 -7.98 -0.55
N PRO A 70 10.31 -9.15 0.12
CA PRO A 70 11.44 -9.37 1.00
C PRO A 70 12.79 -9.32 0.27
N ALA A 71 12.88 -9.95 -0.90
CA ALA A 71 14.09 -9.93 -1.72
C ALA A 71 14.38 -8.54 -2.26
N GLN A 72 13.37 -7.84 -2.74
CA GLN A 72 13.46 -6.45 -3.21
C GLN A 72 13.92 -5.52 -2.08
N GLY A 73 13.34 -5.64 -0.89
CA GLY A 73 13.71 -4.89 0.29
C GLY A 73 15.17 -5.14 0.70
N TYR A 74 15.61 -6.39 0.70
CA TYR A 74 17.00 -6.75 0.99
C TYR A 74 17.98 -6.10 0.01
N LEU A 75 17.66 -6.12 -1.29
CA LEU A 75 18.49 -5.48 -2.30
C LEU A 75 18.57 -3.97 -2.08
N ILE A 76 17.45 -3.32 -1.73
CA ILE A 76 17.41 -1.86 -1.45
C ILE A 76 18.21 -1.54 -0.19
N ASP A 77 18.05 -2.31 0.89
CA ASP A 77 18.78 -2.10 2.14
C ASP A 77 20.31 -2.30 1.92
N ARG A 78 20.70 -3.22 1.03
CA ARG A 78 22.10 -3.52 0.73
C ARG A 78 22.74 -2.53 -0.25
N PHE A 79 22.12 -2.30 -1.41
CA PHE A 79 22.71 -1.54 -2.52
C PHE A 79 22.29 -0.07 -2.55
N GLY A 80 21.30 0.30 -1.78
CA GLY A 80 20.77 1.66 -1.68
C GLY A 80 19.57 1.93 -2.58
N PRO A 81 18.77 2.95 -2.19
CA PRO A 81 17.49 3.22 -2.83
C PRO A 81 17.65 3.76 -4.26
N ARG A 82 18.58 4.70 -4.50
CA ARG A 82 18.71 5.37 -5.79
C ARG A 82 18.80 4.40 -6.96
N MET A 83 19.72 3.44 -6.88
CA MET A 83 19.93 2.45 -7.96
C MET A 83 18.71 1.55 -8.13
N LEU A 84 18.24 0.96 -7.03
CA LEU A 84 17.16 -0.03 -7.12
C LEU A 84 15.82 0.61 -7.51
N LEU A 85 15.49 1.79 -6.99
CA LEU A 85 14.27 2.50 -7.38
C LEU A 85 14.31 2.94 -8.85
N SER A 86 15.49 3.35 -9.36
CA SER A 86 15.65 3.63 -10.80
C SER A 86 15.44 2.38 -11.64
N VAL A 87 15.98 1.24 -11.23
CA VAL A 87 15.74 -0.05 -11.90
C VAL A 87 14.23 -0.40 -11.84
N GLY A 88 13.58 -0.23 -10.70
CA GLY A 88 12.14 -0.45 -10.55
C GLY A 88 11.31 0.42 -11.50
N ALA A 89 11.68 1.71 -11.64
CA ALA A 89 10.99 2.64 -12.53
C ALA A 89 11.20 2.26 -14.02
N ILE A 90 12.42 1.86 -14.38
CA ILE A 90 12.73 1.36 -15.73
C ILE A 90 11.91 0.11 -16.02
N LEU A 91 11.88 -0.87 -15.12
CA LEU A 91 11.10 -2.10 -15.29
C LEU A 91 9.62 -1.80 -15.45
N THR A 92 9.08 -0.88 -14.65
CA THR A 92 7.65 -0.49 -14.74
C THR A 92 7.34 0.19 -16.07
N GLY A 93 8.15 1.15 -16.50
CA GLY A 93 7.97 1.81 -17.80
C GLY A 93 8.15 0.84 -18.98
N LEU A 94 9.22 0.03 -18.93
CA LEU A 94 9.53 -0.97 -19.93
C LEU A 94 8.45 -2.05 -20.04
N SER A 95 7.80 -2.41 -18.93
CA SER A 95 6.69 -3.38 -18.93
C SER A 95 5.56 -2.97 -19.89
N TRP A 96 5.22 -1.68 -19.91
CA TRP A 96 4.20 -1.15 -20.80
C TRP A 96 4.68 -1.02 -22.26
N VAL A 97 5.92 -0.53 -22.43
CA VAL A 97 6.51 -0.41 -23.77
C VAL A 97 6.60 -1.78 -24.46
N LEU A 98 7.03 -2.81 -23.74
CA LEU A 98 7.09 -4.17 -24.26
C LEU A 98 5.69 -4.76 -24.46
N ALA A 99 4.77 -4.55 -23.53
CA ALA A 99 3.38 -5.01 -23.66
C ALA A 99 2.65 -4.43 -24.88
N ALA A 100 3.05 -3.26 -25.35
CA ALA A 100 2.52 -2.66 -26.59
C ALA A 100 2.75 -3.53 -27.84
N HIS A 101 3.83 -4.33 -27.83
CA HIS A 101 4.28 -5.10 -28.99
C HIS A 101 4.04 -6.62 -28.85
N VAL A 102 3.38 -7.07 -27.75
CA VAL A 102 3.12 -8.50 -27.57
C VAL A 102 2.05 -8.99 -28.55
N GLU A 103 2.26 -10.20 -29.05
CA GLU A 103 1.32 -10.92 -29.93
C GLU A 103 0.82 -12.23 -29.29
N THR A 104 1.35 -12.56 -28.10
CA THR A 104 1.00 -13.78 -27.38
C THR A 104 0.65 -13.49 -25.93
N LEU A 105 -0.21 -14.32 -25.34
CA LEU A 105 -0.58 -14.24 -23.92
C LEU A 105 0.63 -14.41 -23.00
N MET A 106 1.54 -15.35 -23.32
CA MET A 106 2.77 -15.54 -22.56
C MET A 106 3.66 -14.29 -22.61
N GLY A 107 3.75 -13.62 -23.76
CA GLY A 107 4.45 -12.33 -23.88
C GLY A 107 3.85 -11.28 -22.95
N LEU A 108 2.52 -11.20 -22.84
CA LEU A 108 1.85 -10.28 -21.90
C LEU A 108 2.15 -10.63 -20.42
N TYR A 109 2.15 -11.91 -20.08
CA TYR A 109 2.51 -12.36 -18.71
C TYR A 109 3.92 -11.95 -18.33
N LEU A 110 4.88 -12.11 -19.24
CA LEU A 110 6.28 -11.77 -18.98
C LEU A 110 6.50 -10.25 -18.97
N THR A 111 5.87 -9.51 -19.88
CA THR A 111 6.09 -8.06 -19.98
C THR A 111 5.29 -7.31 -18.92
N TYR A 112 3.97 -7.34 -18.99
CA TYR A 112 3.11 -6.59 -18.08
C TYR A 112 3.09 -7.21 -16.67
N GLY A 113 2.93 -8.53 -16.56
CA GLY A 113 2.85 -9.23 -15.28
C GLY A 113 4.19 -9.24 -14.54
N LEU A 114 5.23 -9.84 -15.13
CA LEU A 114 6.52 -10.03 -14.45
C LEU A 114 7.28 -8.71 -14.30
N PHE A 115 7.58 -7.99 -15.37
CA PHE A 115 8.35 -6.75 -15.27
C PHE A 115 7.57 -5.66 -14.53
N GLY A 116 6.25 -5.55 -14.78
CA GLY A 116 5.38 -4.62 -14.08
C GLY A 116 5.31 -4.91 -12.58
N GLY A 117 5.10 -6.16 -12.19
CA GLY A 117 5.02 -6.58 -10.79
C GLY A 117 6.34 -6.38 -10.03
N LEU A 118 7.47 -6.80 -10.62
CA LEU A 118 8.78 -6.58 -10.01
C LEU A 118 9.13 -5.10 -9.91
N GLY A 119 8.87 -4.32 -10.97
CA GLY A 119 9.18 -2.89 -11.00
C GLY A 119 8.38 -2.10 -9.98
N THR A 120 7.06 -2.28 -9.96
CA THR A 120 6.17 -1.61 -9.00
C THR A 120 6.48 -2.03 -7.55
N GLY A 121 6.79 -3.31 -7.32
CA GLY A 121 7.16 -3.81 -5.99
C GLY A 121 8.42 -3.16 -5.43
N ILE A 122 9.48 -3.06 -6.24
CA ILE A 122 10.75 -2.40 -5.84
C ILE A 122 10.48 -0.96 -5.38
N ILE A 123 9.71 -0.19 -6.15
CA ILE A 123 9.45 1.22 -5.82
C ILE A 123 8.57 1.31 -4.58
N TYR A 124 7.48 0.53 -4.51
CA TYR A 124 6.55 0.57 -3.40
C TYR A 124 7.26 0.30 -2.06
N ILE A 125 7.95 -0.83 -1.96
CA ILE A 125 8.68 -1.22 -0.75
C ILE A 125 9.82 -0.25 -0.44
N GLY A 126 10.56 0.18 -1.45
CA GLY A 126 11.69 1.08 -1.28
C GLY A 126 11.28 2.45 -0.78
N VAL A 127 10.24 3.04 -1.35
CA VAL A 127 9.73 4.34 -0.93
C VAL A 127 9.18 4.29 0.49
N VAL A 128 8.33 3.31 0.82
CA VAL A 128 7.79 3.16 2.18
C VAL A 128 8.91 2.93 3.18
N GLY A 129 9.85 2.01 2.89
CA GLY A 129 11.00 1.72 3.76
C GLY A 129 11.92 2.92 3.97
N MET A 130 12.06 3.81 2.99
CA MET A 130 12.79 5.08 3.15
C MET A 130 12.04 6.08 4.02
N MET A 131 10.74 6.23 3.85
CA MET A 131 9.96 7.22 4.60
C MET A 131 9.96 6.94 6.11
N VAL A 132 9.89 5.68 6.53
CA VAL A 132 10.01 5.32 7.96
C VAL A 132 11.39 5.63 8.55
N GLN A 133 12.42 5.70 7.71
CA GLN A 133 13.79 6.08 8.11
C GLN A 133 13.97 7.60 8.16
N TRP A 134 13.42 8.35 7.19
CA TRP A 134 13.50 9.82 7.12
C TRP A 134 12.64 10.54 8.17
N PHE A 135 11.56 9.93 8.65
CA PHE A 135 10.59 10.55 9.53
C PHE A 135 10.36 9.74 10.81
N PRO A 136 11.37 9.58 11.68
CA PRO A 136 11.20 8.84 12.95
C PRO A 136 10.13 9.45 13.86
N ASP A 137 9.91 10.77 13.78
CA ASP A 137 8.91 11.54 14.53
C ASP A 137 7.50 11.50 13.92
N LYS A 138 7.37 11.14 12.62
CA LYS A 138 6.13 11.21 11.83
C LYS A 138 6.01 10.06 10.84
N ARG A 139 6.37 8.84 11.27
CA ARG A 139 6.40 7.65 10.40
C ARG A 139 5.06 7.39 9.75
N GLY A 140 3.98 7.46 10.55
CA GLY A 140 2.62 7.25 10.07
C GLY A 140 2.21 8.26 9.01
N LEU A 141 2.43 9.55 9.26
CA LEU A 141 2.14 10.61 8.28
C LEU A 141 2.95 10.42 6.99
N ALA A 142 4.25 10.18 7.09
CA ALA A 142 5.12 10.07 5.95
C ALA A 142 4.80 8.86 5.06
N THR A 143 4.59 7.69 5.67
CA THR A 143 4.15 6.48 4.94
C THR A 143 2.76 6.64 4.36
N GLY A 144 1.85 7.29 5.09
CA GLY A 144 0.51 7.60 4.63
C GLY A 144 0.49 8.51 3.40
N LEU A 145 1.32 9.57 3.39
CA LEU A 145 1.42 10.50 2.26
C LEU A 145 1.95 9.82 0.99
N VAL A 146 3.01 9.03 1.09
CA VAL A 146 3.53 8.32 -0.09
C VAL A 146 2.58 7.22 -0.56
N ALA A 147 1.91 6.53 0.35
CA ALA A 147 0.89 5.55 0.01
C ALA A 147 -0.35 6.21 -0.63
N ALA A 148 -0.75 7.42 -0.19
CA ALA A 148 -1.78 8.21 -0.86
C ALA A 148 -1.33 8.61 -2.28
N GLY A 149 -0.05 8.95 -2.48
CA GLY A 149 0.53 9.22 -3.79
C GLY A 149 0.27 8.08 -4.78
N TYR A 150 0.37 6.83 -4.34
CA TYR A 150 0.04 5.67 -5.17
C TYR A 150 -1.43 5.70 -5.66
N GLY A 151 -2.38 6.09 -4.83
CA GLY A 151 -3.78 6.25 -5.24
C GLY A 151 -3.99 7.47 -6.16
N PHE A 152 -3.43 8.62 -5.79
CA PHE A 152 -3.59 9.86 -6.56
C PHE A 152 -2.98 9.81 -7.96
N GLY A 153 -1.89 9.07 -8.16
CA GLY A 153 -1.28 8.89 -9.48
C GLY A 153 -2.25 8.34 -10.50
N ALA A 154 -3.05 7.35 -10.13
CA ALA A 154 -4.07 6.79 -10.99
C ALA A 154 -5.20 7.78 -11.32
N ILE A 155 -5.58 8.64 -10.37
CA ILE A 155 -6.60 9.68 -10.63
C ILE A 155 -6.12 10.63 -11.72
N LEU A 156 -4.85 11.05 -11.66
CA LEU A 156 -4.27 11.95 -12.65
C LEU A 156 -4.11 11.31 -14.04
N THR A 157 -3.82 10.01 -14.08
CA THR A 157 -3.47 9.32 -15.33
C THR A 157 -4.64 8.65 -16.02
N THR A 158 -5.72 8.30 -15.30
CA THR A 158 -6.85 7.54 -15.87
C THR A 158 -7.51 8.25 -17.06
N LEU A 159 -7.83 9.55 -16.93
CA LEU A 159 -8.45 10.30 -18.02
C LEU A 159 -7.52 10.47 -19.23
N PRO A 160 -6.26 10.94 -19.10
CA PRO A 160 -5.32 11.01 -20.22
C PRO A 160 -5.10 9.67 -20.90
N ILE A 161 -4.95 8.57 -20.15
CA ILE A 161 -4.77 7.22 -20.69
C ILE A 161 -6.03 6.77 -21.45
N SER A 162 -7.21 6.96 -20.87
CA SER A 162 -8.49 6.61 -21.51
C SER A 162 -8.70 7.39 -22.82
N THR A 163 -8.40 8.68 -22.83
CA THR A 163 -8.48 9.52 -24.02
C THR A 163 -7.49 9.05 -25.09
N SER A 164 -6.23 8.84 -24.73
CA SER A 164 -5.20 8.35 -25.65
C SER A 164 -5.55 6.98 -26.21
N LEU A 165 -6.13 6.09 -25.40
CA LEU A 165 -6.57 4.77 -25.84
C LEU A 165 -7.63 4.86 -26.96
N LYS A 166 -8.56 5.79 -26.83
CA LYS A 166 -9.61 6.02 -27.84
C LYS A 166 -9.08 6.69 -29.12
N THR A 167 -8.13 7.61 -29.00
CA THR A 167 -7.63 8.41 -30.15
C THR A 167 -6.44 7.77 -30.86
N ASN A 168 -5.51 7.17 -30.12
CA ASN A 168 -4.22 6.68 -30.61
C ASN A 168 -4.11 5.15 -30.59
N GLY A 169 -5.08 4.46 -30.00
CA GLY A 169 -5.11 3.01 -29.85
C GLY A 169 -4.19 2.47 -28.74
N LEU A 170 -4.25 1.15 -28.54
CA LEU A 170 -3.63 0.44 -27.44
C LEU A 170 -2.09 0.58 -27.42
N SER A 171 -1.44 0.23 -28.56
CA SER A 171 0.03 0.17 -28.60
C SER A 171 0.67 1.54 -28.40
N SER A 172 0.18 2.58 -29.06
CA SER A 172 0.68 3.95 -28.91
C SER A 172 0.48 4.47 -27.47
N THR A 173 -0.67 4.18 -26.86
CA THR A 173 -0.95 4.56 -25.48
C THR A 173 0.00 3.89 -24.49
N LEU A 174 0.22 2.58 -24.61
CA LEU A 174 1.14 1.85 -23.75
C LEU A 174 2.59 2.35 -23.89
N VAL A 175 3.06 2.60 -25.12
CA VAL A 175 4.41 3.14 -25.35
C VAL A 175 4.55 4.53 -24.75
N THR A 176 3.64 5.44 -25.06
CA THR A 176 3.72 6.84 -24.60
C THR A 176 3.70 6.93 -23.09
N PHE A 177 2.71 6.31 -22.42
CA PHE A 177 2.62 6.37 -20.96
C PHE A 177 3.67 5.51 -20.28
N GLY A 178 4.12 4.41 -20.86
CA GLY A 178 5.25 3.63 -20.37
C GLY A 178 6.53 4.46 -20.30
N ILE A 179 6.84 5.24 -21.34
CA ILE A 179 7.99 6.15 -21.37
C ILE A 179 7.81 7.28 -20.36
N ILE A 180 6.66 7.97 -20.35
CA ILE A 180 6.40 9.10 -19.44
C ILE A 180 6.52 8.67 -17.98
N LEU A 181 5.79 7.62 -17.58
CA LEU A 181 5.76 7.15 -16.20
C LEU A 181 7.11 6.58 -15.77
N GLY A 182 7.77 5.82 -16.66
CA GLY A 182 9.14 5.33 -16.43
C GLY A 182 10.13 6.46 -16.24
N ALA A 183 10.12 7.47 -17.10
CA ALA A 183 11.01 8.64 -16.99
C ALA A 183 10.75 9.45 -15.71
N VAL A 184 9.50 9.73 -15.37
CA VAL A 184 9.13 10.42 -14.12
C VAL A 184 9.61 9.64 -12.91
N GLY A 185 9.38 8.32 -12.89
CA GLY A 185 9.84 7.44 -11.81
C GLY A 185 11.38 7.43 -11.68
N VAL A 186 12.11 7.33 -12.79
CA VAL A 186 13.58 7.38 -12.81
C VAL A 186 14.10 8.74 -12.32
N LEU A 187 13.54 9.84 -12.81
CA LEU A 187 13.94 11.18 -12.37
C LEU A 187 13.73 11.35 -10.86
N ALA A 188 12.59 10.93 -10.33
CA ALA A 188 12.37 10.96 -8.89
C ALA A 188 13.39 10.10 -8.14
N ALA A 189 13.62 8.85 -8.58
CA ALA A 189 14.53 7.91 -7.95
C ALA A 189 15.99 8.38 -7.91
N LEU A 190 16.48 9.04 -8.96
CA LEU A 190 17.86 9.55 -9.04
C LEU A 190 18.19 10.55 -7.94
N PHE A 191 17.22 11.30 -7.44
CA PHE A 191 17.42 12.28 -6.36
C PHE A 191 17.07 11.72 -4.97
N MET A 192 16.54 10.50 -4.88
CA MET A 192 16.27 9.85 -3.58
C MET A 192 17.56 9.37 -2.92
N ARG A 193 17.69 9.63 -1.62
CA ARG A 193 18.89 9.31 -0.81
C ARG A 193 18.50 8.70 0.52
N ARG A 194 19.42 7.93 1.12
CA ARG A 194 19.29 7.50 2.51
C ARG A 194 19.35 8.70 3.45
N PRO A 195 18.70 8.64 4.63
CA PRO A 195 18.83 9.69 5.63
C PRO A 195 20.27 9.79 6.15
N ASP A 196 20.70 11.03 6.36
CA ASP A 196 22.00 11.37 6.94
C ASP A 196 21.92 11.41 8.48
N LYS A 197 23.06 11.66 9.15
CA LYS A 197 23.18 11.79 10.61
C LYS A 197 22.28 12.88 11.22
N THR A 198 21.81 13.85 10.42
CA THR A 198 20.86 14.90 10.87
C THR A 198 19.53 14.37 11.34
N VAL A 199 19.13 13.17 10.90
CA VAL A 199 17.89 12.51 11.35
C VAL A 199 17.98 12.02 12.80
N THR A 200 19.19 11.90 13.37
CA THR A 200 19.41 11.46 14.74
C THR A 200 18.79 12.44 15.76
N HIS A 201 18.84 13.75 15.50
CA HIS A 201 18.20 14.76 16.36
C HIS A 201 16.67 14.65 16.34
N VAL A 202 16.09 14.30 15.18
CA VAL A 202 14.64 14.10 15.03
C VAL A 202 14.14 12.86 15.78
N ALA A 203 15.00 11.86 15.96
CA ALA A 203 14.68 10.66 16.75
C ALA A 203 14.57 10.97 18.24
N VAL A 204 15.40 11.88 18.76
CA VAL A 204 15.32 12.36 20.15
C VAL A 204 13.98 13.08 20.39
N ASP A 205 13.56 13.96 19.47
CA ASP A 205 12.26 14.64 19.56
C ASP A 205 11.08 13.64 19.56
N ALA A 206 11.21 12.49 18.90
CA ALA A 206 10.19 11.46 18.87
C ALA A 206 10.05 10.75 20.23
N GLU A 207 11.16 10.50 20.90
CA GLU A 207 11.20 9.91 22.25
C GLU A 207 10.60 10.85 23.29
N GLU A 208 10.91 12.14 23.22
CA GLU A 208 10.31 13.17 24.09
C GLU A 208 8.79 13.27 23.95
N ARG A 209 8.24 12.93 22.76
CA ARG A 209 6.78 12.88 22.52
C ARG A 209 6.12 11.58 23.00
N GLY A 210 6.88 10.67 23.62
CA GLY A 210 6.36 9.40 24.13
C GLY A 210 6.06 8.36 23.05
N LEU A 211 6.61 8.51 21.85
CA LEU A 211 6.51 7.49 20.81
C LEU A 211 7.39 6.29 21.20
N MET A 212 6.76 5.16 21.46
CA MET A 212 7.44 3.92 21.80
C MET A 212 8.17 3.34 20.60
N GLN A 213 9.51 3.48 20.56
CA GLN A 213 10.37 3.00 19.48
C GLN A 213 11.44 2.05 20.00
N ALA A 214 11.86 1.10 19.16
CA ALA A 214 12.91 0.16 19.52
C ALA A 214 14.27 0.86 19.63
N SER A 215 14.97 0.62 20.73
CA SER A 215 16.36 1.02 20.94
C SER A 215 17.37 0.15 20.17
N ARG A 216 16.91 -0.96 19.59
CA ARG A 216 17.71 -1.96 18.88
C ARG A 216 17.16 -2.21 17.49
N ASN A 217 18.07 -2.47 16.52
CA ASN A 217 17.70 -2.92 15.17
C ASN A 217 17.69 -4.45 15.09
N TYR A 218 16.63 -5.00 14.52
CA TYR A 218 16.45 -6.43 14.30
C TYR A 218 16.78 -6.82 12.88
N THR A 219 17.46 -7.95 12.72
CA THR A 219 17.59 -8.60 11.42
C THR A 219 16.25 -9.24 11.02
N PRO A 220 16.02 -9.50 9.71
CA PRO A 220 14.81 -10.20 9.27
C PRO A 220 14.62 -11.56 9.96
N ARG A 221 15.71 -12.29 10.19
CA ARG A 221 15.67 -13.60 10.87
C ARG A 221 15.24 -13.50 12.32
N GLU A 222 15.72 -12.48 13.04
CA GLU A 222 15.31 -12.23 14.45
C GLU A 222 13.84 -11.79 14.50
N MET A 223 13.42 -10.91 13.57
CA MET A 223 12.04 -10.46 13.46
C MET A 223 11.08 -11.63 13.20
N LEU A 224 11.37 -12.49 12.23
CA LEU A 224 10.56 -13.67 11.89
C LEU A 224 10.43 -14.69 13.04
N ARG A 225 11.35 -14.68 14.01
CA ARG A 225 11.26 -15.50 15.23
C ARG A 225 10.44 -14.84 16.34
N ASN A 226 10.05 -13.58 16.16
CA ASN A 226 9.32 -12.84 17.17
C ASN A 226 7.80 -12.97 16.95
N PRO A 227 7.02 -13.35 17.97
CA PRO A 227 5.58 -13.53 17.85
C PRO A 227 4.83 -12.23 17.48
N ILE A 228 5.40 -11.05 17.81
CA ILE A 228 4.79 -9.76 17.43
C ILE A 228 4.73 -9.61 15.91
N PHE A 229 5.75 -10.09 15.18
CA PHE A 229 5.72 -10.07 13.72
C PHE A 229 4.54 -10.86 13.16
N TRP A 230 4.35 -12.08 13.65
CA TRP A 230 3.26 -12.94 13.19
C TRP A 230 1.89 -12.41 13.56
N LEU A 231 1.76 -11.77 14.72
CA LEU A 231 0.54 -11.06 15.09
C LEU A 231 0.24 -9.92 14.10
N LEU A 232 1.24 -9.08 13.78
CA LEU A 232 1.09 -8.01 12.77
C LEU A 232 0.77 -8.59 11.38
N PHE A 233 1.40 -9.71 11.01
CA PHE A 233 1.15 -10.38 9.74
C PHE A 233 -0.31 -10.88 9.64
N VAL A 234 -0.81 -11.53 10.67
CA VAL A 234 -2.20 -12.01 10.72
C VAL A 234 -3.18 -10.83 10.71
N MET A 235 -2.93 -9.81 11.52
CA MET A 235 -3.76 -8.60 11.56
C MET A 235 -3.81 -7.91 10.18
N MET A 236 -2.66 -7.73 9.53
CA MET A 236 -2.59 -7.13 8.20
C MET A 236 -3.26 -8.02 7.14
N THR A 237 -3.15 -9.35 7.24
CA THR A 237 -3.84 -10.28 6.34
C THR A 237 -5.36 -10.16 6.51
N MET A 238 -5.87 -10.10 7.73
CA MET A 238 -7.31 -9.97 8.01
C MET A 238 -7.85 -8.66 7.42
N MET A 239 -7.19 -7.53 7.68
CA MET A 239 -7.60 -6.23 7.14
C MET A 239 -7.50 -6.17 5.61
N SER A 240 -6.43 -6.73 5.03
CA SER A 240 -6.29 -6.82 3.58
C SER A 240 -7.38 -7.68 2.95
N THR A 241 -7.73 -8.79 3.60
CA THR A 241 -8.80 -9.69 3.13
C THR A 241 -10.15 -9.00 3.18
N SER A 242 -10.50 -8.36 4.29
CA SER A 242 -11.77 -7.65 4.49
C SER A 242 -12.01 -6.60 3.40
N GLY A 243 -11.12 -5.63 3.26
CA GLY A 243 -11.29 -4.56 2.27
C GLY A 243 -11.27 -5.05 0.82
N LEU A 244 -10.39 -6.01 0.48
CA LEU A 244 -10.36 -6.58 -0.87
C LEU A 244 -11.57 -7.46 -1.17
N MET A 245 -12.17 -8.10 -0.17
CA MET A 245 -13.44 -8.82 -0.27
C MET A 245 -14.56 -7.87 -0.71
N VAL A 246 -14.67 -6.73 -0.05
CA VAL A 246 -15.68 -5.71 -0.38
C VAL A 246 -15.44 -5.11 -1.76
N ILE A 247 -14.22 -4.68 -2.07
CA ILE A 247 -13.88 -4.07 -3.38
C ILE A 247 -14.18 -5.03 -4.52
N SER A 248 -13.78 -6.29 -4.41
CA SER A 248 -13.91 -7.27 -5.48
C SER A 248 -15.36 -7.62 -5.80
N GLN A 249 -16.25 -7.58 -4.79
CA GLN A 249 -17.64 -7.99 -4.91
C GLN A 249 -18.62 -6.81 -5.00
N MET A 250 -18.15 -5.57 -4.92
CA MET A 250 -19.00 -4.38 -4.82
C MET A 250 -20.01 -4.25 -5.97
N GLY A 251 -19.62 -4.61 -7.20
CA GLY A 251 -20.53 -4.60 -8.35
C GLY A 251 -21.63 -5.67 -8.27
N ALA A 252 -21.29 -6.85 -7.71
CA ALA A 252 -22.23 -7.96 -7.58
C ALA A 252 -23.30 -7.67 -6.50
N PHE A 253 -22.88 -7.29 -5.28
CA PHE A 253 -23.85 -6.99 -4.24
C PHE A 253 -24.65 -5.70 -4.48
N ALA A 254 -24.06 -4.68 -5.14
CA ALA A 254 -24.83 -3.50 -5.56
C ALA A 254 -25.96 -3.85 -6.53
N LYS A 255 -25.73 -4.83 -7.42
CA LYS A 255 -26.76 -5.38 -8.31
C LYS A 255 -27.83 -6.12 -7.50
N ASP A 256 -27.42 -7.02 -6.62
CA ASP A 256 -28.33 -7.86 -5.83
C ASP A 256 -29.17 -7.04 -4.85
N PHE A 257 -28.63 -5.95 -4.31
CA PHE A 257 -29.37 -4.99 -3.47
C PHE A 257 -30.23 -4.00 -4.29
N GLY A 258 -30.17 -4.05 -5.62
CA GLY A 258 -30.99 -3.22 -6.51
C GLY A 258 -30.56 -1.75 -6.57
N VAL A 259 -29.35 -1.40 -6.11
CA VAL A 259 -28.87 0.00 -6.03
C VAL A 259 -27.90 0.38 -7.14
N LYS A 260 -27.41 -0.60 -7.93
CA LYS A 260 -26.35 -0.42 -8.92
C LYS A 260 -26.54 0.80 -9.83
N ASP A 261 -27.72 0.91 -10.42
CA ASP A 261 -28.08 1.91 -11.41
C ASP A 261 -29.01 3.01 -10.86
N ALA A 262 -29.33 2.95 -9.56
CA ALA A 262 -30.14 3.96 -8.89
C ALA A 262 -29.39 5.31 -8.87
N LEU A 263 -30.11 6.41 -9.11
CA LEU A 263 -29.51 7.74 -9.19
C LEU A 263 -29.34 8.36 -7.79
N VAL A 264 -28.11 8.79 -7.49
CA VAL A 264 -27.75 9.60 -6.31
C VAL A 264 -27.04 10.85 -6.82
N PHE A 265 -27.57 12.01 -6.53
CA PHE A 265 -27.09 13.31 -7.05
C PHE A 265 -26.96 13.35 -8.59
N GLY A 266 -27.84 12.62 -9.31
CA GLY A 266 -27.82 12.58 -10.77
C GLY A 266 -26.79 11.61 -11.39
N VAL A 267 -26.07 10.84 -10.56
CA VAL A 267 -25.08 9.84 -11.00
C VAL A 267 -25.52 8.46 -10.49
N ALA A 268 -25.25 7.40 -11.25
CA ALA A 268 -25.53 6.04 -10.81
C ALA A 268 -24.74 5.70 -9.52
N ALA A 269 -25.40 5.06 -8.56
CA ALA A 269 -24.87 4.85 -7.21
C ALA A 269 -23.55 4.05 -7.19
N LEU A 270 -23.42 2.99 -7.98
CA LEU A 270 -22.19 2.19 -8.00
C LEU A 270 -20.96 2.98 -8.49
N PRO A 271 -20.96 3.64 -9.65
CA PRO A 271 -19.83 4.48 -10.06
C PRO A 271 -19.51 5.61 -9.08
N LEU A 272 -20.54 6.22 -8.48
CA LEU A 272 -20.36 7.28 -7.48
C LEU A 272 -19.70 6.74 -6.22
N ALA A 273 -20.17 5.60 -5.69
CA ALA A 273 -19.57 4.92 -4.54
C ALA A 273 -18.10 4.57 -4.80
N LEU A 274 -17.79 3.92 -5.92
CA LEU A 274 -16.40 3.58 -6.29
C LEU A 274 -15.49 4.81 -6.40
N THR A 275 -16.04 5.96 -6.80
CA THR A 275 -15.28 7.22 -6.86
C THR A 275 -15.00 7.75 -5.45
N ILE A 276 -16.02 7.80 -4.60
CA ILE A 276 -15.89 8.24 -3.19
C ILE A 276 -14.92 7.32 -2.45
N ASP A 277 -15.04 6.01 -2.62
CA ASP A 277 -14.16 5.02 -1.99
C ASP A 277 -12.68 5.25 -2.32
N ARG A 278 -12.35 5.59 -3.57
CA ARG A 278 -10.98 5.92 -3.96
C ARG A 278 -10.47 7.18 -3.28
N ILE A 279 -11.31 8.21 -3.18
CA ILE A 279 -10.95 9.48 -2.52
C ILE A 279 -10.74 9.24 -1.02
N THR A 280 -11.69 8.59 -0.36
CA THR A 280 -11.62 8.33 1.08
C THR A 280 -10.46 7.40 1.43
N ASN A 281 -10.25 6.33 0.67
CA ASN A 281 -9.12 5.42 0.82
C ASN A 281 -7.76 6.12 0.64
N GLY A 282 -7.66 7.07 -0.29
CA GLY A 282 -6.46 7.88 -0.45
C GLY A 282 -6.24 8.84 0.72
N ALA A 283 -7.29 9.54 1.16
CA ALA A 283 -7.24 10.54 2.23
C ALA A 283 -7.01 9.93 3.63
N THR A 284 -7.51 8.74 3.87
CA THR A 284 -7.40 8.06 5.17
C THR A 284 -5.95 7.75 5.55
N ARG A 285 -5.09 7.44 4.58
CA ARG A 285 -3.70 7.04 4.81
C ARG A 285 -2.88 8.11 5.52
N PRO A 286 -2.79 9.37 5.02
CA PRO A 286 -2.10 10.41 5.77
C PRO A 286 -2.85 10.84 7.03
N PHE A 287 -4.20 10.80 7.04
CA PHE A 287 -5.00 11.17 8.18
C PHE A 287 -4.73 10.25 9.39
N PHE A 288 -4.97 8.96 9.28
CA PHE A 288 -4.70 8.03 10.38
C PHE A 288 -3.20 7.83 10.63
N GLY A 289 -2.35 8.00 9.61
CA GLY A 289 -0.92 8.08 9.80
C GLY A 289 -0.54 9.20 10.77
N TRP A 290 -1.06 10.42 10.57
CA TRP A 290 -0.87 11.56 11.44
C TRP A 290 -1.51 11.38 12.84
N VAL A 291 -2.71 10.81 12.92
CA VAL A 291 -3.35 10.46 14.19
C VAL A 291 -2.48 9.49 14.98
N SER A 292 -1.93 8.46 14.32
CA SER A 292 -1.10 7.44 14.97
C SER A 292 0.23 7.96 15.52
N ASP A 293 0.76 9.04 14.91
CA ASP A 293 1.95 9.73 15.39
C ASP A 293 1.67 10.57 16.67
N ARG A 294 0.39 10.68 17.10
CA ARG A 294 -0.04 11.44 18.28
C ARG A 294 -0.61 10.58 19.40
N ILE A 295 -1.52 9.66 19.07
CA ILE A 295 -2.21 8.84 20.08
C ILE A 295 -1.67 7.40 20.17
N GLY A 296 -0.64 7.08 19.35
CA GLY A 296 -0.01 5.77 19.29
C GLY A 296 -0.63 4.85 18.23
N ARG A 297 0.16 3.86 17.79
CA ARG A 297 -0.18 2.98 16.67
C ARG A 297 -1.39 2.11 16.96
N GLU A 298 -1.36 1.44 18.10
CA GLU A 298 -2.37 0.46 18.48
C GLU A 298 -3.72 1.09 18.76
N ASN A 299 -3.73 2.27 19.41
CA ASN A 299 -4.97 3.01 19.65
C ASN A 299 -5.62 3.44 18.33
N THR A 300 -4.79 3.91 17.38
CA THR A 300 -5.27 4.31 16.05
C THR A 300 -5.79 3.12 15.26
N MET A 301 -5.09 1.98 15.28
CA MET A 301 -5.57 0.73 14.67
C MET A 301 -6.93 0.31 15.24
N ALA A 302 -7.09 0.36 16.57
CA ALA A 302 -8.35 -0.01 17.21
C ALA A 302 -9.51 0.91 16.78
N ILE A 303 -9.25 2.22 16.67
CA ILE A 303 -10.26 3.19 16.21
C ILE A 303 -10.61 2.97 14.74
N ALA A 304 -9.60 2.90 13.87
CA ALA A 304 -9.81 2.84 12.42
C ALA A 304 -10.48 1.51 12.00
N PHE A 305 -9.95 0.38 12.45
CA PHE A 305 -10.50 -0.93 12.12
C PHE A 305 -11.85 -1.19 12.81
N GLY A 306 -12.04 -0.67 14.04
CA GLY A 306 -13.33 -0.67 14.69
C GLY A 306 -14.37 0.17 13.95
N LEU A 307 -13.97 1.36 13.45
CA LEU A 307 -14.82 2.20 12.61
C LEU A 307 -15.24 1.46 11.33
N GLU A 308 -14.29 0.79 10.65
CA GLU A 308 -14.57 0.01 9.44
C GLU A 308 -15.61 -1.10 9.71
N GLY A 309 -15.37 -1.93 10.72
CA GLY A 309 -16.30 -3.03 11.06
C GLY A 309 -17.70 -2.53 11.46
N ILE A 310 -17.79 -1.45 12.24
CA ILE A 310 -19.08 -0.83 12.62
C ILE A 310 -19.75 -0.22 11.38
N ALA A 311 -19.00 0.55 10.57
CA ALA A 311 -19.53 1.15 9.35
C ALA A 311 -20.04 0.10 8.37
N MET A 312 -19.31 -1.00 8.22
CA MET A 312 -19.71 -2.12 7.35
C MET A 312 -20.98 -2.80 7.87
N THR A 313 -21.15 -2.94 9.19
CA THR A 313 -22.37 -3.47 9.81
C THR A 313 -23.57 -2.58 9.49
N ILE A 314 -23.41 -1.26 9.65
CA ILE A 314 -24.46 -0.27 9.33
C ILE A 314 -24.75 -0.28 7.83
N TRP A 315 -23.69 -0.33 7.01
CA TRP A 315 -23.82 -0.36 5.56
C TRP A 315 -24.63 -1.54 5.08
N LEU A 316 -24.35 -2.73 5.59
CA LEU A 316 -25.12 -3.95 5.26
C LEU A 316 -26.61 -3.82 5.64
N ALA A 317 -26.92 -3.20 6.79
CA ALA A 317 -28.30 -2.97 7.23
C ALA A 317 -29.08 -2.00 6.33
N TYR A 318 -28.40 -1.02 5.73
CA TYR A 318 -29.00 0.01 4.86
C TYR A 318 -28.63 -0.12 3.39
N ALA A 319 -28.09 -1.27 2.96
CA ALA A 319 -27.53 -1.47 1.62
C ALA A 319 -28.55 -1.31 0.47
N HIS A 320 -29.85 -1.46 0.73
CA HIS A 320 -30.92 -1.24 -0.25
C HIS A 320 -31.26 0.25 -0.49
N ASN A 321 -30.75 1.16 0.34
CA ASN A 321 -30.92 2.60 0.15
C ASN A 321 -29.74 3.15 -0.67
N PRO A 322 -29.96 3.70 -1.90
CA PRO A 322 -28.87 4.13 -2.76
C PRO A 322 -27.97 5.21 -2.14
N LEU A 323 -28.55 6.18 -1.41
CA LEU A 323 -27.78 7.23 -0.74
C LEU A 323 -26.93 6.67 0.40
N ALA A 324 -27.53 5.80 1.25
CA ALA A 324 -26.81 5.13 2.32
C ALA A 324 -25.70 4.23 1.76
N PHE A 325 -25.97 3.52 0.66
CA PHE A 325 -24.98 2.70 -0.03
C PHE A 325 -23.73 3.51 -0.41
N VAL A 326 -23.92 4.68 -1.03
CA VAL A 326 -22.83 5.55 -1.48
C VAL A 326 -22.05 6.16 -0.31
N LEU A 327 -22.75 6.71 0.68
CA LEU A 327 -22.09 7.42 1.80
C LEU A 327 -21.37 6.45 2.75
N LEU A 328 -22.01 5.34 3.08
CA LEU A 328 -21.44 4.37 4.02
C LEU A 328 -20.29 3.57 3.40
N SER A 329 -20.31 3.30 2.09
CA SER A 329 -19.13 2.72 1.43
C SER A 329 -17.91 3.63 1.60
N GLY A 330 -18.07 4.94 1.42
CA GLY A 330 -17.00 5.90 1.66
C GLY A 330 -16.45 5.87 3.10
N VAL A 331 -17.32 5.68 4.11
CA VAL A 331 -16.89 5.54 5.51
C VAL A 331 -16.13 4.23 5.74
N VAL A 332 -16.60 3.12 5.16
CA VAL A 332 -15.89 1.83 5.21
C VAL A 332 -14.48 1.96 4.64
N PHE A 333 -14.35 2.53 3.44
CA PHE A 333 -13.03 2.70 2.82
C PHE A 333 -12.16 3.77 3.49
N PHE A 334 -12.76 4.68 4.25
CA PHE A 334 -12.02 5.56 5.15
C PHE A 334 -11.46 4.81 6.37
N GLY A 335 -12.03 3.69 6.77
CA GLY A 335 -11.51 2.81 7.82
C GLY A 335 -10.45 1.79 7.35
N TRP A 336 -10.24 1.62 6.04
CA TRP A 336 -9.39 0.55 5.50
C TRP A 336 -8.02 0.99 4.97
N GLY A 337 -7.93 2.16 4.32
CA GLY A 337 -6.71 2.53 3.58
C GLY A 337 -5.47 2.75 4.44
N GLU A 338 -5.63 3.01 5.73
CA GLU A 338 -4.55 3.28 6.68
C GLU A 338 -3.66 2.07 7.00
N ILE A 339 -4.02 0.85 6.60
CA ILE A 339 -3.15 -0.33 6.75
C ILE A 339 -1.76 -0.07 6.15
N PHE A 340 -1.69 0.72 5.06
CA PHE A 340 -0.45 1.07 4.38
C PHE A 340 0.37 2.18 5.07
N SER A 341 -0.16 2.81 6.11
CA SER A 341 0.56 3.76 6.96
C SER A 341 0.84 3.18 8.35
N LEU A 342 -0.13 2.49 8.96
CA LEU A 342 -0.04 2.00 10.33
C LEU A 342 0.89 0.78 10.46
N PHE A 343 0.74 -0.22 9.60
CA PHE A 343 1.55 -1.44 9.71
C PHE A 343 3.05 -1.23 9.47
N PRO A 344 3.51 -0.52 8.41
CA PRO A 344 4.94 -0.27 8.24
C PRO A 344 5.53 0.59 9.36
N SER A 345 4.77 1.57 9.86
CA SER A 345 5.21 2.41 10.98
C SER A 345 5.33 1.59 12.28
N THR A 346 4.32 0.78 12.61
CA THR A 346 4.32 -0.09 13.80
C THR A 346 5.45 -1.12 13.74
N LEU A 347 5.67 -1.72 12.57
CA LEU A 347 6.75 -2.69 12.37
C LEU A 347 8.12 -2.04 12.63
N THR A 348 8.34 -0.85 12.06
CA THR A 348 9.61 -0.13 12.19
C THR A 348 9.81 0.39 13.62
N ASP A 349 8.75 0.89 14.27
CA ASP A 349 8.77 1.27 15.68
C ASP A 349 9.11 0.09 16.61
N THR A 350 8.79 -1.15 16.19
CA THR A 350 9.02 -2.36 16.99
C THR A 350 10.37 -3.02 16.74
N PHE A 351 10.85 -3.00 15.49
CA PHE A 351 12.03 -3.78 15.07
C PHE A 351 13.20 -2.92 14.56
N GLY A 352 13.05 -1.59 14.59
CA GLY A 352 14.10 -0.64 14.20
C GLY A 352 14.19 -0.37 12.71
N THR A 353 15.11 0.54 12.35
CA THR A 353 15.16 1.18 11.03
C THR A 353 16.19 0.58 10.09
N LYS A 354 17.23 -0.11 10.58
CA LYS A 354 18.36 -0.58 9.77
C LYS A 354 17.96 -1.51 8.62
N ASN A 355 17.00 -2.38 8.86
CA ASN A 355 16.47 -3.34 7.88
C ASN A 355 14.99 -3.07 7.59
N ALA A 356 14.56 -1.82 7.69
CA ALA A 356 13.13 -1.47 7.62
C ALA A 356 12.48 -1.89 6.31
N THR A 357 13.18 -1.73 5.18
CA THR A 357 12.68 -2.09 3.85
C THR A 357 12.50 -3.61 3.71
N THR A 358 13.51 -4.38 4.11
CA THR A 358 13.43 -5.86 4.10
C THR A 358 12.35 -6.37 5.05
N ASN A 359 12.33 -5.86 6.27
CA ASN A 359 11.37 -6.25 7.31
C ASN A 359 9.92 -5.96 6.86
N TYR A 360 9.69 -4.78 6.29
CA TYR A 360 8.39 -4.44 5.74
C TYR A 360 8.03 -5.30 4.53
N GLY A 361 9.00 -5.67 3.70
CA GLY A 361 8.80 -6.61 2.60
C GLY A 361 8.16 -7.93 3.06
N PHE A 362 8.65 -8.51 4.15
CA PHE A 362 8.04 -9.70 4.74
C PHE A 362 6.60 -9.45 5.22
N LEU A 363 6.34 -8.32 5.84
CA LEU A 363 4.99 -7.98 6.29
C LEU A 363 4.04 -7.70 5.10
N TYR A 364 4.54 -7.08 4.04
CA TYR A 364 3.75 -6.74 2.85
C TYR A 364 3.25 -7.98 2.08
N MET A 365 3.86 -9.14 2.28
CA MET A 365 3.32 -10.41 1.76
C MET A 365 1.91 -10.69 2.30
N ALA A 366 1.56 -10.17 3.49
CA ALA A 366 0.20 -10.26 4.05
C ALA A 366 -0.87 -9.64 3.12
N GLN A 367 -0.53 -8.55 2.42
CA GLN A 367 -1.40 -7.96 1.39
C GLN A 367 -1.62 -8.91 0.21
N GLY A 368 -0.57 -9.63 -0.21
CA GLY A 368 -0.66 -10.65 -1.25
C GLY A 368 -1.56 -11.82 -0.83
N VAL A 369 -1.40 -12.31 0.39
CA VAL A 369 -2.28 -13.35 0.96
C VAL A 369 -3.72 -12.83 1.04
N GLY A 370 -3.92 -11.62 1.55
CA GLY A 370 -5.24 -10.99 1.63
C GLY A 370 -5.93 -10.82 0.27
N SER A 371 -5.16 -10.57 -0.81
CA SER A 371 -5.73 -10.47 -2.16
C SER A 371 -6.27 -11.80 -2.70
N VAL A 372 -5.59 -12.91 -2.37
CA VAL A 372 -6.03 -14.26 -2.73
C VAL A 372 -7.27 -14.66 -1.92
N LEU A 373 -7.30 -14.33 -0.64
CA LEU A 373 -8.42 -14.65 0.24
C LEU A 373 -9.66 -13.76 -0.03
N GLY A 374 -9.46 -12.47 -0.23
CA GLY A 374 -10.55 -11.50 -0.36
C GLY A 374 -11.38 -11.62 -1.64
N GLY A 375 -10.74 -11.85 -2.79
CA GLY A 375 -11.44 -11.97 -4.07
C GLY A 375 -12.08 -13.34 -4.29
N PRO A 376 -11.29 -14.39 -4.57
CA PRO A 376 -11.80 -15.71 -4.90
C PRO A 376 -12.60 -16.37 -3.78
N ILE A 377 -12.14 -16.26 -2.52
CA ILE A 377 -12.85 -16.91 -1.40
C ILE A 377 -14.16 -16.21 -1.10
N ALA A 378 -14.24 -14.88 -1.21
CA ALA A 378 -15.50 -14.16 -1.08
C ALA A 378 -16.54 -14.63 -2.12
N ALA A 379 -16.10 -14.79 -3.37
CA ALA A 379 -16.98 -15.28 -4.43
C ALA A 379 -17.47 -16.73 -4.16
N LEU A 380 -16.57 -17.62 -3.73
CA LEU A 380 -16.91 -18.99 -3.36
C LEU A 380 -17.87 -19.03 -2.15
N LEU A 381 -17.63 -18.20 -1.14
CA LEU A 381 -18.50 -18.11 0.02
C LEU A 381 -19.90 -17.63 -0.35
N TYR A 382 -19.99 -16.62 -1.23
CA TYR A 382 -21.29 -16.20 -1.76
C TYR A 382 -21.97 -17.30 -2.58
N GLN A 383 -21.26 -17.99 -3.45
CA GLN A 383 -21.82 -19.10 -4.23
C GLN A 383 -22.35 -20.24 -3.35
N ALA A 384 -21.64 -20.53 -2.25
CA ALA A 384 -22.03 -21.60 -1.33
C ALA A 384 -23.22 -21.22 -0.43
N THR A 385 -23.35 -19.94 -0.07
CA THR A 385 -24.35 -19.47 0.91
C THR A 385 -25.49 -18.68 0.28
N LEU A 386 -25.29 -18.15 -0.92
CA LEU A 386 -26.18 -17.21 -1.62
C LEU A 386 -26.57 -16.01 -0.74
N SER A 387 -25.65 -15.59 0.14
CA SER A 387 -25.91 -14.56 1.14
C SER A 387 -24.74 -13.59 1.29
N TRP A 388 -24.98 -12.34 0.97
CA TRP A 388 -24.03 -11.26 1.25
C TRP A 388 -23.86 -11.01 2.75
N HIS A 389 -24.86 -11.32 3.59
CA HIS A 389 -24.73 -11.22 5.04
C HIS A 389 -23.62 -12.11 5.59
N VAL A 390 -23.42 -13.31 5.02
CA VAL A 390 -22.33 -14.21 5.42
C VAL A 390 -21.00 -13.64 4.98
N VAL A 391 -20.88 -13.17 3.73
CA VAL A 391 -19.64 -12.57 3.19
C VAL A 391 -19.22 -11.35 4.01
N PHE A 392 -20.14 -10.41 4.23
CA PHE A 392 -19.88 -9.22 5.06
C PHE A 392 -19.65 -9.58 6.53
N GLY A 393 -20.36 -10.59 7.06
CA GLY A 393 -20.16 -11.06 8.43
C GLY A 393 -18.73 -11.54 8.68
N VAL A 394 -18.11 -12.23 7.72
CA VAL A 394 -16.68 -12.61 7.78
C VAL A 394 -15.79 -11.38 7.79
N ALA A 395 -16.02 -10.42 6.88
CA ALA A 395 -15.23 -9.19 6.82
C ALA A 395 -15.34 -8.38 8.14
N ILE A 396 -16.55 -8.13 8.61
CA ILE A 396 -16.82 -7.43 9.89
C ILE A 396 -16.12 -8.14 11.06
N THR A 397 -16.18 -9.47 11.10
CA THR A 397 -15.50 -10.25 12.16
C THR A 397 -14.00 -10.05 12.11
N MET A 398 -13.39 -10.02 10.91
CA MET A 398 -11.96 -9.76 10.75
C MET A 398 -11.58 -8.36 11.22
N ASP A 399 -12.36 -7.33 10.88
CA ASP A 399 -12.08 -5.93 11.25
C ASP A 399 -12.19 -5.74 12.77
N ILE A 400 -13.29 -6.18 13.38
CA ILE A 400 -13.49 -6.07 14.83
C ILE A 400 -12.45 -6.89 15.60
N THR A 401 -12.14 -8.11 15.12
CA THR A 401 -11.08 -8.93 15.74
C THR A 401 -9.75 -8.23 15.67
N THR A 402 -9.40 -7.62 14.54
CA THR A 402 -8.13 -6.89 14.38
C THR A 402 -8.10 -5.66 15.29
N ALA A 403 -9.19 -4.93 15.43
CA ALA A 403 -9.30 -3.80 16.37
C ALA A 403 -9.08 -4.24 17.83
N LEU A 404 -9.70 -5.35 18.25
CA LEU A 404 -9.52 -5.92 19.58
C LEU A 404 -8.08 -6.44 19.79
N LEU A 405 -7.51 -7.13 18.81
CA LEU A 405 -6.11 -7.58 18.87
C LEU A 405 -5.14 -6.40 18.99
N ALA A 406 -5.41 -5.27 18.34
CA ALA A 406 -4.56 -4.09 18.44
C ALA A 406 -4.48 -3.56 19.88
N ILE A 407 -5.61 -3.40 20.58
CA ILE A 407 -5.66 -2.77 21.89
C ILE A 407 -5.32 -3.75 23.02
N PHE A 408 -5.80 -5.00 22.97
CA PHE A 408 -5.68 -5.95 24.07
C PHE A 408 -4.44 -6.83 23.99
N VAL A 409 -3.95 -7.13 22.79
CA VAL A 409 -2.82 -8.05 22.57
C VAL A 409 -1.58 -7.31 22.07
N LEU A 410 -1.64 -6.66 20.93
CA LEU A 410 -0.49 -6.02 20.30
C LEU A 410 0.12 -4.94 21.21
N LYS A 411 -0.71 -4.07 21.76
CA LYS A 411 -0.26 -2.98 22.66
C LYS A 411 0.53 -3.50 23.86
N ARG A 412 0.04 -4.56 24.52
CA ARG A 412 0.72 -5.18 25.68
C ARG A 412 2.02 -5.88 25.27
N MET A 413 1.98 -6.65 24.17
CA MET A 413 3.15 -7.38 23.68
C MET A 413 4.27 -6.41 23.27
N ARG A 414 3.93 -5.33 22.54
CA ARG A 414 4.89 -4.31 22.14
C ARG A 414 5.48 -3.56 23.33
N ALA A 415 4.66 -3.09 24.26
CA ALA A 415 5.13 -2.41 25.48
C ALA A 415 6.16 -3.27 26.24
N SER A 416 5.82 -4.51 26.57
CA SER A 416 6.73 -5.44 27.25
C SER A 416 8.00 -5.76 26.45
N HIS A 417 7.90 -5.80 25.11
CA HIS A 417 9.05 -6.04 24.25
C HIS A 417 10.02 -4.86 24.26
N LEU A 418 9.52 -3.64 24.12
CA LEU A 418 10.31 -2.42 24.09
C LEU A 418 10.95 -2.12 25.45
N GLU A 419 10.23 -2.34 26.55
CA GLU A 419 10.79 -2.22 27.90
C GLU A 419 11.94 -3.19 28.17
N ARG A 420 11.80 -4.45 27.73
CA ARG A 420 12.89 -5.45 27.85
C ARG A 420 14.12 -5.04 27.07
N ASN A 421 13.92 -4.49 25.85
CA ASN A 421 15.03 -4.02 25.02
C ASN A 421 15.74 -2.82 25.65
N ALA A 422 14.99 -1.86 26.19
CA ALA A 422 15.55 -0.69 26.88
C ALA A 422 16.40 -1.11 28.11
N LYS A 423 15.88 -2.00 28.96
CA LYS A 423 16.63 -2.55 30.11
C LYS A 423 17.90 -3.29 29.66
N ALA A 424 17.84 -4.09 28.61
CA ALA A 424 19.01 -4.79 28.10
C ALA A 424 20.08 -3.84 27.55
N ALA A 425 19.67 -2.75 26.91
CA ALA A 425 20.59 -1.71 26.42
C ALA A 425 21.29 -0.98 27.60
N THR A 426 20.56 -0.62 28.65
CA THR A 426 21.12 0.02 29.86
C THR A 426 22.13 -0.88 30.59
N LEU A 427 21.85 -2.19 30.69
CA LEU A 427 22.75 -3.15 31.31
C LEU A 427 24.03 -3.40 30.48
N ALA A 428 23.98 -3.22 29.17
CA ALA A 428 25.14 -3.39 28.28
C ALA A 428 26.07 -2.16 28.28
N THR A 429 25.60 -1.02 28.78
CA THR A 429 26.37 0.25 28.90
C THR A 429 26.89 0.51 30.32
N ALA A 430 26.39 -0.20 31.33
CA ALA A 430 26.88 -0.22 32.73
C ALA A 430 27.98 -1.28 32.93
#